data_9571a946ed3fa5cf57f760ee5cdff85f
#
_entry.id   9571a946ed3fa5cf57f760ee5cdff85f
#
_cell.length_a   1.000
_cell.length_b   1.000
_cell.length_c   1.000
_cell.angle_alpha   90.00
_cell.angle_beta   90.00
_cell.angle_gamma   90.00
#
_symmetry.space_group_name_H-M   'P 1'
#
loop_
_entity.id
_entity.type
_entity.pdbx_description
1 polymer ?
#
loop_
_entity_poly.entity_id
_entity_poly.type
_entity_poly.pdbx_seq_one_letter_code
_entity_poly.pdbx_strand_id
1 'polypeptide(L)'
;MNIQFGEALKNLRTNKGLSQIELADKLFVDRSTIARWENGSRMPDAVMILKIADRLDTDVETLMNLAAEKNETPCVILLDDEKIIMQGSLAILKEVLANAEISGFTVPSEALAYAKTNRVDLAFLDIKMGRISGLDVCKELLDCNPKMNVIFLTAYTDYSLDACSTGASGFMLKPITADGIRKQLAKMHYPLITGGRDE
;
A
#
# COMPACT_ATOMS: atom_id res chain seq x y z
N MET A 1 -6.60 15.58 -8.61
CA MET A 1 -5.68 16.41 -7.83
C MET A 1 -4.70 15.44 -7.22
N ASN A 2 -3.42 15.49 -7.55
CA ASN A 2 -2.43 14.54 -6.99
C ASN A 2 -1.61 15.25 -5.91
N ILE A 3 -2.16 15.26 -4.69
CA ILE A 3 -1.56 15.93 -3.53
C ILE A 3 -0.25 15.24 -3.12
N GLN A 4 -0.19 13.91 -3.21
CA GLN A 4 0.98 13.12 -2.81
C GLN A 4 2.22 13.44 -3.65
N PHE A 5 2.06 13.51 -4.98
CA PHE A 5 3.15 13.96 -5.85
C PHE A 5 3.61 15.37 -5.50
N GLY A 6 2.65 16.28 -5.24
CA GLY A 6 2.95 17.66 -4.90
C GLY A 6 3.74 17.79 -3.60
N GLU A 7 3.35 17.08 -2.57
CA GLU A 7 4.07 17.04 -1.28
C GLU A 7 5.45 16.39 -1.42
N ALA A 8 5.56 15.29 -2.15
CA ALA A 8 6.83 14.64 -2.42
C ALA A 8 7.79 15.58 -3.17
N LEU A 9 7.32 16.26 -4.22
CA LEU A 9 8.09 17.24 -4.97
C LEU A 9 8.59 18.38 -4.05
N LYS A 10 7.69 18.92 -3.22
CA LYS A 10 8.02 19.97 -2.25
C LYS A 10 9.08 19.49 -1.26
N ASN A 11 8.94 18.29 -0.71
CA ASN A 11 9.89 17.70 0.24
C ASN A 11 11.27 17.49 -0.41
N LEU A 12 11.31 16.91 -1.62
CA LEU A 12 12.56 16.72 -2.36
C LEU A 12 13.26 18.04 -2.63
N ARG A 13 12.52 19.06 -3.08
CA ARG A 13 13.05 20.40 -3.32
C ARG A 13 13.62 21.03 -2.05
N THR A 14 12.87 21.00 -0.93
CA THR A 14 13.29 21.60 0.33
C THR A 14 14.47 20.87 0.95
N ASN A 15 14.55 19.54 0.83
CA ASN A 15 15.71 18.75 1.26
C ASN A 15 16.99 19.09 0.49
N LYS A 16 16.86 19.55 -0.77
CA LYS A 16 17.98 20.09 -1.56
C LYS A 16 18.24 21.59 -1.31
N GLY A 17 17.53 22.21 -0.36
CA GLY A 17 17.67 23.63 -0.02
C GLY A 17 17.20 24.60 -1.10
N LEU A 18 16.42 24.14 -2.07
CA LEU A 18 15.98 24.95 -3.21
C LEU A 18 14.65 25.68 -2.92
N SER A 19 14.55 26.94 -3.35
CA SER A 19 13.28 27.65 -3.43
C SER A 19 12.48 27.23 -4.67
N GLN A 20 11.18 27.57 -4.73
CA GLN A 20 10.37 27.33 -5.92
C GLN A 20 10.92 28.05 -7.16
N ILE A 21 11.55 29.21 -6.99
CA ILE A 21 12.16 30.00 -8.07
C ILE A 21 13.38 29.25 -8.61
N GLU A 22 14.29 28.83 -7.74
CA GLU A 22 15.51 28.12 -8.13
C GLU A 22 15.22 26.78 -8.81
N LEU A 23 14.19 26.04 -8.37
CA LEU A 23 13.76 24.82 -9.06
C LEU A 23 13.14 25.15 -10.43
N ALA A 24 12.35 26.23 -10.52
CA ALA A 24 11.74 26.67 -11.78
C ALA A 24 12.81 27.05 -12.81
N ASP A 25 13.84 27.79 -12.40
CA ASP A 25 14.98 28.17 -13.24
C ASP A 25 15.74 26.91 -13.74
N LYS A 26 15.97 25.94 -12.86
CA LYS A 26 16.65 24.66 -13.23
C LYS A 26 15.84 23.82 -14.21
N LEU A 27 14.53 23.93 -14.21
CA LEU A 27 13.62 23.16 -15.07
C LEU A 27 13.15 23.97 -16.29
N PHE A 28 13.54 25.25 -16.41
CA PHE A 28 13.13 26.17 -17.48
C PHE A 28 11.60 26.34 -17.54
N VAL A 29 10.97 26.53 -16.40
CA VAL A 29 9.53 26.77 -16.23
C VAL A 29 9.27 27.97 -15.34
N ASP A 30 8.04 28.50 -15.33
CA ASP A 30 7.66 29.56 -14.40
C ASP A 30 7.52 29.04 -12.97
N ARG A 31 7.83 29.90 -11.98
CA ARG A 31 7.59 29.60 -10.55
C ARG A 31 6.15 29.13 -10.30
N SER A 32 5.17 29.76 -10.97
CA SER A 32 3.76 29.40 -10.86
C SER A 32 3.46 27.95 -11.28
N THR A 33 4.27 27.41 -12.20
CA THR A 33 4.18 26.00 -12.62
C THR A 33 4.63 25.07 -11.50
N ILE A 34 5.75 25.37 -10.84
CA ILE A 34 6.19 24.62 -9.66
C ILE A 34 5.14 24.67 -8.56
N ALA A 35 4.59 25.84 -8.26
CA ALA A 35 3.55 25.99 -7.25
C ALA A 35 2.29 25.17 -7.57
N ARG A 36 1.89 25.05 -8.85
CA ARG A 36 0.76 24.21 -9.29
C ARG A 36 1.06 22.74 -9.16
N TRP A 37 2.29 22.32 -9.40
CA TRP A 37 2.70 20.92 -9.20
C TRP A 37 2.74 20.58 -7.71
N GLU A 38 3.32 21.42 -6.87
CA GLU A 38 3.42 21.21 -5.43
C GLU A 38 2.06 21.23 -4.69
N ASN A 39 1.10 21.97 -5.18
CA ASN A 39 -0.26 21.97 -4.62
C ASN A 39 -1.20 20.94 -5.28
N GLY A 40 -0.67 20.11 -6.20
CA GLY A 40 -1.41 19.05 -6.88
C GLY A 40 -2.47 19.52 -7.88
N SER A 41 -2.57 20.83 -8.17
CA SER A 41 -3.58 21.37 -9.11
C SER A 41 -3.25 21.07 -10.58
N ARG A 42 -1.99 20.75 -10.87
CA ARG A 42 -1.53 20.31 -12.19
C ARG A 42 -0.41 19.27 -12.01
N MET A 43 -0.37 18.28 -12.90
CA MET A 43 0.72 17.32 -12.98
C MET A 43 1.72 17.71 -14.07
N PRO A 44 3.02 17.49 -13.85
CA PRO A 44 4.00 17.52 -14.93
C PRO A 44 3.77 16.34 -15.90
N ASP A 45 4.16 16.50 -17.14
CA ASP A 45 4.20 15.37 -18.09
C ASP A 45 5.40 14.44 -17.80
N ALA A 46 5.42 13.28 -18.45
CA ALA A 46 6.46 12.26 -18.23
C ALA A 46 7.88 12.79 -18.50
N VAL A 47 8.06 13.62 -19.50
CA VAL A 47 9.37 14.22 -19.84
C VAL A 47 9.81 15.18 -18.73
N MET A 48 8.88 15.93 -18.16
CA MET A 48 9.17 16.85 -17.07
C MET A 48 9.47 16.09 -15.78
N ILE A 49 8.79 14.97 -15.51
CA ILE A 49 9.11 14.09 -14.36
C ILE A 49 10.55 13.57 -14.45
N LEU A 50 11.01 13.14 -15.63
CA LEU A 50 12.40 12.76 -15.85
C LEU A 50 13.37 13.89 -15.51
N LYS A 51 13.07 15.12 -15.96
CA LYS A 51 13.90 16.30 -15.65
C LYS A 51 13.91 16.63 -14.15
N ILE A 52 12.76 16.52 -13.49
CA ILE A 52 12.64 16.73 -12.05
C ILE A 52 13.52 15.73 -11.29
N ALA A 53 13.44 14.44 -11.66
CA ALA A 53 14.25 13.39 -11.06
C ALA A 53 15.76 13.67 -11.19
N ASP A 54 16.20 14.04 -12.39
CA ASP A 54 17.61 14.39 -12.66
C ASP A 54 18.06 15.62 -11.84
N ARG A 55 17.27 16.69 -11.81
CA ARG A 55 17.61 17.93 -11.10
C ARG A 55 17.56 17.81 -9.57
N LEU A 56 16.73 16.92 -9.05
CA LEU A 56 16.61 16.66 -7.61
C LEU A 56 17.41 15.44 -7.15
N ASP A 57 18.13 14.77 -8.08
CA ASP A 57 18.94 13.59 -7.80
C ASP A 57 18.12 12.53 -7.04
N THR A 58 17.00 12.16 -7.65
CA THR A 58 16.07 11.17 -7.09
C THR A 58 15.72 10.12 -8.14
N ASP A 59 15.20 8.99 -7.67
CA ASP A 59 14.79 7.90 -8.56
C ASP A 59 13.54 8.26 -9.37
N VAL A 60 13.65 8.07 -10.69
CA VAL A 60 12.57 8.33 -11.65
C VAL A 60 11.36 7.44 -11.38
N GLU A 61 11.59 6.16 -11.04
CA GLU A 61 10.51 5.20 -10.77
C GLU A 61 9.66 5.65 -9.59
N THR A 62 10.30 6.14 -8.53
CA THR A 62 9.62 6.71 -7.37
C THR A 62 8.73 7.89 -7.75
N LEU A 63 9.25 8.86 -8.54
CA LEU A 63 8.46 10.00 -8.99
C LEU A 63 7.35 9.62 -9.97
N MET A 64 7.62 8.68 -10.88
CA MET A 64 6.61 8.17 -11.82
C MET A 64 5.48 7.44 -11.10
N ASN A 65 5.79 6.63 -10.09
CA ASN A 65 4.79 5.96 -9.28
C ASN A 65 3.91 6.99 -8.54
N LEU A 66 4.50 8.00 -7.92
CA LEU A 66 3.76 9.09 -7.27
C LEU A 66 2.92 9.90 -8.26
N ALA A 67 3.40 10.07 -9.50
CA ALA A 67 2.66 10.76 -10.57
C ALA A 67 1.54 9.91 -11.17
N ALA A 68 1.76 8.59 -11.28
CA ALA A 68 0.78 7.63 -11.80
C ALA A 68 -0.30 7.29 -10.78
N GLU A 69 -0.10 7.66 -9.51
CA GLU A 69 -1.11 7.43 -8.48
C GLU A 69 -2.44 8.11 -8.83
N LYS A 70 -3.26 7.34 -9.53
CA LYS A 70 -4.69 7.47 -9.38
C LYS A 70 -4.97 7.32 -7.88
N ASN A 71 -5.95 8.05 -7.33
CA ASN A 71 -6.56 7.77 -6.04
C ASN A 71 -7.23 6.38 -6.11
N GLU A 72 -6.45 5.34 -6.24
CA GLU A 72 -6.96 3.98 -6.24
C GLU A 72 -7.17 3.61 -4.78
N THR A 73 -8.43 3.41 -4.44
CA THR A 73 -8.84 2.85 -3.15
C THR A 73 -8.05 1.56 -2.92
N PRO A 74 -7.29 1.41 -1.82
CA PRO A 74 -6.56 0.18 -1.56
C PRO A 74 -7.52 -1.01 -1.52
N CYS A 75 -7.18 -2.08 -2.21
CA CYS A 75 -7.95 -3.30 -2.18
C CYS A 75 -7.34 -4.27 -1.18
N VAL A 76 -8.14 -4.66 -0.20
CA VAL A 76 -7.74 -5.51 0.91
C VAL A 76 -8.59 -6.79 0.92
N ILE A 77 -7.96 -7.94 1.11
CA ILE A 77 -8.69 -9.18 1.33
C ILE A 77 -8.44 -9.73 2.73
N LEU A 78 -9.44 -10.36 3.28
CA LEU A 78 -9.37 -11.14 4.52
C LEU A 78 -9.84 -12.56 4.24
N LEU A 79 -9.02 -13.54 4.56
CA LEU A 79 -9.33 -14.96 4.42
C LEU A 79 -9.24 -15.66 5.76
N ASP A 80 -10.36 -16.24 6.20
CA ASP A 80 -10.49 -16.98 7.45
C ASP A 80 -11.67 -17.96 7.29
N ASP A 81 -11.46 -19.27 7.46
CA ASP A 81 -12.49 -20.29 7.24
C ASP A 81 -13.58 -20.27 8.31
N GLU A 82 -13.34 -19.62 9.46
CA GLU A 82 -14.32 -19.40 10.49
C GLU A 82 -15.13 -18.11 10.24
N LYS A 83 -16.33 -18.25 9.70
CA LYS A 83 -17.20 -17.13 9.30
C LYS A 83 -17.41 -16.08 10.39
N ILE A 84 -17.55 -16.50 11.66
CA ILE A 84 -17.78 -15.58 12.79
C ILE A 84 -16.52 -14.75 13.05
N ILE A 85 -15.35 -15.37 13.05
CA ILE A 85 -14.06 -14.69 13.22
C ILE A 85 -13.79 -13.75 12.07
N MET A 86 -14.03 -14.20 10.84
CA MET A 86 -13.91 -13.37 9.64
C MET A 86 -14.77 -12.11 9.71
N GLN A 87 -16.05 -12.23 10.10
CA GLN A 87 -16.96 -11.08 10.22
C GLN A 87 -16.53 -10.09 11.29
N GLY A 88 -16.10 -10.58 12.46
CA GLY A 88 -15.57 -9.75 13.54
C GLY A 88 -14.30 -9.00 13.11
N SER A 89 -13.38 -9.70 12.45
CA SER A 89 -12.15 -9.12 11.92
C SER A 89 -12.40 -8.09 10.82
N LEU A 90 -13.37 -8.33 9.93
CA LEU A 90 -13.80 -7.38 8.90
C LEU A 90 -14.29 -6.05 9.49
N ALA A 91 -15.04 -6.09 10.59
CA ALA A 91 -15.54 -4.89 11.25
C ALA A 91 -14.37 -4.01 11.72
N ILE A 92 -13.36 -4.62 12.37
CA ILE A 92 -12.16 -3.92 12.86
C ILE A 92 -11.32 -3.37 11.69
N LEU A 93 -11.16 -4.17 10.62
CA LEU A 93 -10.41 -3.73 9.43
C LEU A 93 -11.08 -2.53 8.76
N LYS A 94 -12.41 -2.52 8.64
CA LYS A 94 -13.18 -1.39 8.07
C LYS A 94 -13.07 -0.13 8.91
N GLU A 95 -12.95 -0.25 10.22
CA GLU A 95 -12.69 0.89 11.10
C GLU A 95 -11.30 1.48 10.87
N VAL A 96 -10.26 0.63 10.80
CA VAL A 96 -8.86 1.09 10.69
C VAL A 96 -8.52 1.52 9.27
N LEU A 97 -9.10 0.88 8.26
CA LEU A 97 -8.84 1.09 6.84
C LEU A 97 -10.09 1.66 6.14
N ALA A 98 -10.66 2.73 6.71
CA ALA A 98 -11.92 3.33 6.24
C ALA A 98 -11.93 3.73 4.75
N ASN A 99 -10.75 3.98 4.16
CA ASN A 99 -10.59 4.36 2.77
C ASN A 99 -10.20 3.17 1.86
N ALA A 100 -10.30 1.91 2.35
CA ALA A 100 -9.98 0.71 1.58
C ALA A 100 -11.25 -0.05 1.18
N GLU A 101 -11.22 -0.70 0.03
CA GLU A 101 -12.20 -1.71 -0.34
C GLU A 101 -11.79 -3.04 0.29
N ILE A 102 -12.62 -3.59 1.17
CA ILE A 102 -12.27 -4.80 1.94
C ILE A 102 -13.24 -5.91 1.64
N SER A 103 -12.72 -7.01 1.10
CA SER A 103 -13.47 -8.24 0.79
C SER A 103 -13.07 -9.38 1.72
N GLY A 104 -14.07 -10.06 2.28
CA GLY A 104 -13.87 -11.22 3.17
C GLY A 104 -14.20 -12.53 2.47
N PHE A 105 -13.35 -13.55 2.64
CA PHE A 105 -13.49 -14.88 2.07
C PHE A 105 -13.40 -15.94 3.16
N THR A 106 -14.20 -16.99 3.02
CA THR A 106 -14.11 -18.18 3.89
C THR A 106 -13.55 -19.40 3.13
N VAL A 107 -13.37 -19.27 1.83
CA VAL A 107 -12.89 -20.34 0.95
C VAL A 107 -11.63 -19.85 0.22
N PRO A 108 -10.49 -20.54 0.39
CA PRO A 108 -9.22 -20.14 -0.22
C PRO A 108 -9.26 -19.98 -1.74
N SER A 109 -9.96 -20.89 -2.44
CA SER A 109 -10.08 -20.83 -3.90
C SER A 109 -10.83 -19.58 -4.41
N GLU A 110 -11.79 -19.06 -3.64
CA GLU A 110 -12.51 -17.84 -3.98
C GLU A 110 -11.61 -16.60 -3.82
N ALA A 111 -10.81 -16.54 -2.74
CA ALA A 111 -9.84 -15.47 -2.54
C ALA A 111 -8.78 -15.44 -3.64
N LEU A 112 -8.26 -16.61 -4.04
CA LEU A 112 -7.31 -16.75 -5.15
C LEU A 112 -7.92 -16.37 -6.49
N ALA A 113 -9.15 -16.78 -6.77
CA ALA A 113 -9.85 -16.40 -7.99
C ALA A 113 -10.07 -14.88 -8.04
N TYR A 114 -10.42 -14.26 -6.92
CA TYR A 114 -10.55 -12.81 -6.81
C TYR A 114 -9.23 -12.09 -7.09
N ALA A 115 -8.13 -12.54 -6.49
CA ALA A 115 -6.80 -11.92 -6.66
C ALA A 115 -6.25 -12.06 -8.09
N LYS A 116 -6.69 -13.07 -8.87
CA LYS A 116 -6.31 -13.23 -10.29
C LYS A 116 -6.98 -12.22 -11.21
N THR A 117 -8.13 -11.67 -10.82
CA THR A 117 -8.93 -10.76 -11.65
C THR A 117 -8.99 -9.34 -11.11
N ASN A 118 -8.57 -9.13 -9.86
CA ASN A 118 -8.56 -7.84 -9.20
C ASN A 118 -7.17 -7.53 -8.65
N ARG A 119 -6.83 -6.23 -8.61
CA ARG A 119 -5.67 -5.79 -7.85
C ARG A 119 -5.95 -6.01 -6.36
N VAL A 120 -5.00 -6.61 -5.66
CA VAL A 120 -5.01 -6.73 -4.20
C VAL A 120 -3.71 -6.16 -3.66
N ASP A 121 -3.80 -5.21 -2.75
CA ASP A 121 -2.64 -4.51 -2.17
C ASP A 121 -2.22 -5.10 -0.83
N LEU A 122 -3.20 -5.65 -0.08
CA LEU A 122 -2.98 -6.23 1.24
C LEU A 122 -3.89 -7.44 1.44
N ALA A 123 -3.32 -8.53 1.93
CA ALA A 123 -4.06 -9.74 2.32
C ALA A 123 -3.84 -10.04 3.80
N PHE A 124 -4.92 -10.25 4.53
CA PHE A 124 -4.90 -10.86 5.85
C PHE A 124 -5.30 -12.32 5.72
N LEU A 125 -4.44 -13.25 6.12
CA LEU A 125 -4.63 -14.68 5.92
C LEU A 125 -4.58 -15.43 7.23
N ASP A 126 -5.62 -16.20 7.55
CA ASP A 126 -5.47 -17.23 8.60
C ASP A 126 -4.48 -18.30 8.12
N ILE A 127 -3.65 -18.80 9.04
CA ILE A 127 -2.68 -19.85 8.73
C ILE A 127 -3.36 -21.22 8.68
N LYS A 128 -4.30 -21.48 9.58
CA LYS A 128 -4.96 -22.79 9.68
C LYS A 128 -6.37 -22.75 9.14
N MET A 129 -6.56 -23.25 7.92
CA MET A 129 -7.87 -23.31 7.25
C MET A 129 -8.16 -24.74 6.78
N GLY A 130 -8.63 -25.57 7.68
CA GLY A 130 -8.97 -26.95 7.38
C GLY A 130 -7.79 -27.74 6.77
N ARG A 131 -7.88 -28.10 5.47
CA ARG A 131 -6.85 -28.87 4.74
C ARG A 131 -5.85 -28.00 3.99
N ILE A 132 -6.13 -26.72 3.82
CA ILE A 132 -5.29 -25.78 3.07
C ILE A 132 -4.58 -24.89 4.07
N SER A 133 -3.28 -24.73 3.92
CA SER A 133 -2.49 -23.82 4.74
C SER A 133 -2.55 -22.40 4.15
N GLY A 134 -2.73 -21.39 5.01
CA GLY A 134 -2.58 -19.99 4.60
C GLY A 134 -1.18 -19.67 4.06
N LEU A 135 -0.16 -20.47 4.43
CA LEU A 135 1.19 -20.34 3.89
C LEU A 135 1.25 -20.68 2.38
N ASP A 136 0.49 -21.69 1.96
CA ASP A 136 0.41 -22.06 0.53
C ASP A 136 -0.39 -21.02 -0.25
N VAL A 137 -1.50 -20.54 0.31
CA VAL A 137 -2.29 -19.44 -0.27
C VAL A 137 -1.43 -18.16 -0.43
N CYS A 138 -0.58 -17.84 0.56
CA CYS A 138 0.33 -16.71 0.49
C CYS A 138 1.26 -16.78 -0.72
N LYS A 139 1.86 -17.93 -1.00
CA LYS A 139 2.74 -18.14 -2.16
C LYS A 139 1.99 -17.87 -3.48
N GLU A 140 0.79 -18.47 -3.64
CA GLU A 140 -0.02 -18.25 -4.83
C GLU A 140 -0.45 -16.79 -5.01
N LEU A 141 -0.77 -16.08 -3.93
CA LEU A 141 -1.11 -14.66 -3.97
C LEU A 141 0.11 -13.80 -4.37
N LEU A 142 1.28 -14.08 -3.82
CA LEU A 142 2.52 -13.37 -4.16
C LEU A 142 3.00 -13.68 -5.59
N ASP A 143 2.70 -14.86 -6.13
CA ASP A 143 2.92 -15.18 -7.55
C ASP A 143 2.01 -14.33 -8.46
N CYS A 144 0.77 -14.02 -8.02
CA CYS A 144 -0.14 -13.12 -8.74
C CYS A 144 0.30 -11.66 -8.68
N ASN A 145 0.73 -11.19 -7.50
CA ASN A 145 1.22 -9.83 -7.27
C ASN A 145 2.39 -9.82 -6.28
N PRO A 146 3.64 -9.81 -6.75
CA PRO A 146 4.83 -9.79 -5.89
C PRO A 146 4.96 -8.54 -5.01
N LYS A 147 4.21 -7.47 -5.29
CA LYS A 147 4.17 -6.23 -4.49
C LYS A 147 2.99 -6.21 -3.49
N MET A 148 2.25 -7.30 -3.36
CA MET A 148 1.22 -7.43 -2.34
C MET A 148 1.83 -7.56 -0.95
N ASN A 149 1.27 -6.86 0.02
CA ASN A 149 1.57 -7.15 1.41
C ASN A 149 0.71 -8.31 1.90
N VAL A 150 1.30 -9.22 2.66
CA VAL A 150 0.57 -10.30 3.32
C VAL A 150 0.84 -10.25 4.81
N ILE A 151 -0.22 -10.26 5.61
CA ILE A 151 -0.16 -10.33 7.07
C ILE A 151 -0.89 -11.60 7.51
N PHE A 152 -0.17 -12.50 8.13
CA PHE A 152 -0.77 -13.71 8.68
C PHE A 152 -1.52 -13.43 9.97
N LEU A 153 -2.66 -14.09 10.14
CA LEU A 153 -3.45 -14.14 11.35
C LEU A 153 -3.35 -15.55 11.93
N THR A 154 -3.06 -15.68 13.21
CA THR A 154 -2.96 -16.99 13.84
C THR A 154 -3.33 -16.96 15.33
N ALA A 155 -3.87 -18.04 15.82
CA ALA A 155 -4.05 -18.26 17.25
C ALA A 155 -2.78 -18.85 17.93
N TYR A 156 -1.74 -19.18 17.15
CA TYR A 156 -0.57 -19.92 17.63
C TYR A 156 0.73 -19.16 17.33
N THR A 157 1.63 -19.10 18.31
CA THR A 157 2.93 -18.41 18.20
C THR A 157 3.97 -19.19 17.38
N ASP A 158 3.78 -20.50 17.22
CA ASP A 158 4.78 -21.41 16.65
C ASP A 158 4.99 -21.25 15.14
N TYR A 159 4.05 -20.59 14.44
CA TYR A 159 4.11 -20.36 12.98
C TYR A 159 4.89 -19.11 12.56
N SER A 160 5.44 -18.36 13.50
CA SER A 160 6.17 -17.10 13.17
C SER A 160 7.39 -17.32 12.26
N LEU A 161 8.11 -18.42 12.43
CA LEU A 161 9.28 -18.76 11.62
C LEU A 161 8.90 -19.18 10.19
N ASP A 162 7.84 -20.00 10.04
CA ASP A 162 7.35 -20.43 8.73
C ASP A 162 6.76 -19.27 7.94
N ALA A 163 6.05 -18.36 8.61
CA ALA A 163 5.52 -17.13 8.03
C ALA A 163 6.63 -16.24 7.45
N CYS A 164 7.74 -16.08 8.16
CA CYS A 164 8.89 -15.29 7.68
C CYS A 164 9.52 -15.85 6.40
N SER A 165 9.43 -17.16 6.16
CA SER A 165 10.02 -17.80 4.97
C SER A 165 9.20 -17.60 3.69
N THR A 166 7.95 -17.11 3.78
CA THR A 166 7.03 -16.96 2.65
C THR A 166 7.16 -15.65 1.90
N GLY A 167 7.90 -14.67 2.43
CA GLY A 167 7.93 -13.30 1.92
C GLY A 167 6.78 -12.42 2.43
N ALA A 168 5.99 -12.88 3.41
CA ALA A 168 4.95 -12.10 4.05
C ALA A 168 5.51 -10.86 4.76
N SER A 169 4.73 -9.77 4.77
CA SER A 169 5.11 -8.49 5.37
C SER A 169 4.95 -8.47 6.88
N GLY A 170 4.18 -9.39 7.45
CA GLY A 170 3.95 -9.42 8.88
C GLY A 170 3.10 -10.58 9.37
N PHE A 171 2.91 -10.58 10.68
CA PHE A 171 2.11 -11.59 11.35
C PHE A 171 1.44 -11.00 12.61
N MET A 172 0.24 -11.46 12.95
CA MET A 172 -0.55 -11.02 14.09
C MET A 172 -1.21 -12.20 14.80
N LEU A 173 -1.25 -12.12 16.12
CA LEU A 173 -2.05 -13.07 16.92
C LEU A 173 -3.54 -12.68 16.91
N LYS A 174 -4.42 -13.67 16.80
CA LYS A 174 -5.86 -13.53 17.02
C LYS A 174 -6.15 -13.43 18.54
N PRO A 175 -7.14 -12.65 18.99
CA PRO A 175 -8.00 -11.77 18.18
C PRO A 175 -7.25 -10.54 17.69
N ILE A 176 -7.57 -10.10 16.46
CA ILE A 176 -6.96 -8.88 15.93
C ILE A 176 -7.52 -7.64 16.65
N THR A 177 -6.69 -6.60 16.73
CA THR A 177 -7.05 -5.33 17.34
C THR A 177 -6.67 -4.17 16.42
N ALA A 178 -7.38 -3.06 16.54
CA ALA A 178 -7.10 -1.85 15.76
C ALA A 178 -5.63 -1.40 15.90
N ASP A 179 -5.10 -1.39 17.13
CA ASP A 179 -3.70 -1.03 17.39
C ASP A 179 -2.70 -2.05 16.80
N GLY A 180 -3.05 -3.34 16.86
CA GLY A 180 -2.24 -4.38 16.23
C GLY A 180 -2.15 -4.19 14.72
N ILE A 181 -3.28 -3.91 14.08
CA ILE A 181 -3.35 -3.62 12.63
C ILE A 181 -2.49 -2.40 12.32
N ARG A 182 -2.67 -1.26 13.01
CA ARG A 182 -1.87 -0.03 12.78
C ARG A 182 -0.37 -0.29 12.89
N LYS A 183 0.06 -1.10 13.88
CA LYS A 183 1.47 -1.48 14.06
C LYS A 183 2.01 -2.32 12.89
N GLN A 184 1.18 -3.19 12.31
CA GLN A 184 1.59 -3.98 11.13
C GLN A 184 1.63 -3.12 9.87
N LEU A 185 0.64 -2.24 9.67
CA LEU A 185 0.61 -1.31 8.54
C LEU A 185 1.87 -0.42 8.49
N ALA A 186 2.39 0.01 9.65
CA ALA A 186 3.62 0.80 9.74
C ALA A 186 4.91 0.03 9.37
N LYS A 187 4.85 -1.31 9.25
CA LYS A 187 5.99 -2.18 8.95
C LYS A 187 5.90 -2.87 7.59
N MET A 188 4.88 -2.56 6.80
CA MET A 188 4.68 -3.20 5.50
C MET A 188 5.85 -2.96 4.55
N HIS A 189 6.13 -3.93 3.69
CA HIS A 189 7.17 -3.83 2.67
C HIS A 189 6.82 -2.80 1.60
N TYR A 190 5.54 -2.70 1.26
CA TYR A 190 5.01 -1.76 0.28
C TYR A 190 3.96 -0.87 0.96
N PRO A 191 4.08 0.46 0.90
CA PRO A 191 3.11 1.35 1.53
C PRO A 191 1.72 1.16 0.89
N LEU A 192 0.68 1.07 1.72
CA LEU A 192 -0.69 1.23 1.24
C LEU A 192 -0.90 2.70 0.93
N ILE A 193 -1.30 2.97 -0.31
CA ILE A 193 -1.69 4.32 -0.71
C ILE A 193 -3.09 4.56 -0.16
N THR A 194 -3.15 4.98 1.08
CA THR A 194 -4.38 5.50 1.68
C THR A 194 -4.44 6.98 1.36
N GLY A 195 -5.41 7.40 0.56
CA GLY A 195 -5.70 8.83 0.40
C GLY A 195 -6.06 9.42 1.77
N GLY A 196 -5.07 9.81 2.55
CA GLY A 196 -5.24 10.41 3.86
C GLY A 196 -5.94 11.75 3.71
N ARG A 197 -7.10 11.89 4.33
CA ARG A 197 -7.51 13.16 4.90
C ARG A 197 -7.01 13.11 6.33
N ASP A 198 -5.86 13.71 6.57
CA ASP A 198 -5.51 14.14 7.92
C ASP A 198 -6.45 15.30 8.26
N GLU A 199 -7.30 15.10 9.29
CA GLU A 199 -8.02 16.16 9.95
C GLU A 199 -7.07 16.98 10.83
#